data_087656b98d7c44a119c4e8012438197e
#
_entry.id   087656b98d7c44a119c4e8012438197e
#
_cell.length_a   1.000
_cell.length_b   1.000
_cell.length_c   1.000
_cell.angle_alpha   90.00
_cell.angle_beta   90.00
_cell.angle_gamma   90.00
#
_symmetry.space_group_name_H-M   'P 1'
#
loop_
_entity.id
_entity.type
_entity.pdbx_description
1 polymer ?
#
loop_
_entity_poly.entity_id
_entity_poly.type
_entity_poly.pdbx_seq_one_letter_code
_entity_poly.pdbx_strand_id
1 'polypeptide(L)'
;EKSSEDGKGSDSIFDLAIEGGLKEIFLIEDSLVGFLQAQKTCEKLDLNLRFGLRLNIVDSLEAEDQSCIHKIVIFAQNAEGCKILNKIYSFAFTGGEGKIDNKKLFEYWCDDSLKLAIPFYDSFIFENLFKFSSCIPDFSFTDPFYFVEDNGLPFDSVLQEKVKFYCKTPIKTKSIYYKNKKDLDKQILVIYLK
;
A
#
# COMPACT_ATOMS: atom_id res chain seq x y z
N GLU A 1 16.47 -3.88 -6.96
CA GLU A 1 17.39 -4.95 -7.39
C GLU A 1 18.70 -4.36 -7.89
N LYS A 2 19.83 -4.91 -7.46
CA LYS A 2 21.12 -4.59 -8.09
C LYS A 2 21.05 -5.11 -9.51
N SER A 3 20.85 -4.23 -10.45
CA SER A 3 20.62 -4.59 -11.85
C SER A 3 21.88 -4.50 -12.70
N SER A 4 23.05 -4.13 -12.14
CA SER A 4 24.28 -4.01 -12.91
C SER A 4 25.42 -4.84 -12.35
N GLU A 5 26.11 -5.55 -13.21
CA GLU A 5 27.36 -6.26 -12.92
C GLU A 5 28.46 -5.34 -12.35
N ASP A 6 28.33 -4.04 -12.54
CA ASP A 6 29.29 -3.01 -12.09
C ASP A 6 29.02 -2.46 -10.68
N GLY A 7 28.04 -2.96 -9.94
CA GLY A 7 27.68 -2.47 -8.61
C GLY A 7 27.13 -1.03 -8.57
N LYS A 8 26.79 -0.45 -9.71
CA LYS A 8 26.24 0.91 -9.85
C LYS A 8 24.71 0.98 -9.87
N GLY A 9 24.03 -0.16 -9.73
CA GLY A 9 22.55 -0.21 -9.65
C GLY A 9 22.03 0.34 -8.32
N SER A 10 20.70 0.50 -8.23
CA SER A 10 20.04 0.84 -6.98
C SER A 10 20.25 -0.26 -5.95
N ASP A 11 20.38 0.12 -4.68
CA ASP A 11 20.47 -0.84 -3.58
C ASP A 11 19.20 -1.72 -3.54
N SER A 12 19.41 -3.02 -3.28
CA SER A 12 18.29 -3.93 -3.04
C SER A 12 17.64 -3.61 -1.69
N ILE A 13 16.31 -3.55 -1.62
CA ILE A 13 15.58 -3.38 -0.37
C ILE A 13 15.90 -4.50 0.63
N PHE A 14 16.19 -5.70 0.16
CA PHE A 14 16.55 -6.84 1.00
C PHE A 14 17.93 -6.68 1.61
N ASP A 15 18.91 -6.18 0.84
CA ASP A 15 20.25 -5.87 1.36
C ASP A 15 20.19 -4.79 2.44
N LEU A 16 19.40 -3.74 2.21
CA LEU A 16 19.15 -2.67 3.19
C LEU A 16 18.50 -3.19 4.48
N ALA A 17 17.58 -4.14 4.37
CA ALA A 17 16.93 -4.75 5.52
C ALA A 17 17.94 -5.56 6.36
N ILE A 18 18.81 -6.33 5.71
CA ILE A 18 19.87 -7.11 6.39
C ILE A 18 20.89 -6.18 7.03
N GLU A 19 21.35 -5.16 6.31
CA GLU A 19 22.27 -4.14 6.85
C GLU A 19 21.67 -3.43 8.07
N GLY A 20 20.34 -3.19 8.05
CA GLY A 20 19.59 -2.61 9.15
C GLY A 20 19.23 -3.59 10.29
N GLY A 21 19.62 -4.87 10.20
CA GLY A 21 19.30 -5.90 11.19
C GLY A 21 17.80 -6.22 11.29
N LEU A 22 17.02 -5.95 10.25
CA LEU A 22 15.58 -6.21 10.22
C LEU A 22 15.33 -7.70 9.99
N LYS A 23 14.27 -8.22 10.62
CA LYS A 23 13.80 -9.61 10.43
C LYS A 23 12.49 -9.69 9.66
N GLU A 24 11.84 -8.57 9.42
CA GLU A 24 10.56 -8.48 8.75
C GLU A 24 10.55 -7.28 7.79
N ILE A 25 9.99 -7.49 6.60
CA ILE A 25 9.82 -6.47 5.58
C ILE A 25 8.35 -6.38 5.19
N PHE A 26 7.82 -5.16 5.20
CA PHE A 26 6.53 -4.84 4.58
C PHE A 26 6.81 -4.28 3.19
N LEU A 27 6.44 -5.04 2.16
CA LEU A 27 6.56 -4.63 0.77
C LEU A 27 5.16 -4.33 0.23
N ILE A 28 4.89 -3.05 -0.04
CA ILE A 28 3.60 -2.58 -0.55
C ILE A 28 3.78 -2.15 -1.99
N GLU A 29 3.09 -2.82 -2.90
CA GLU A 29 3.21 -2.63 -4.34
C GLU A 29 1.84 -2.45 -4.99
N ASP A 30 1.81 -1.75 -6.13
CA ASP A 30 0.59 -1.59 -6.95
C ASP A 30 0.35 -2.80 -7.88
N SER A 31 1.19 -3.82 -7.79
CA SER A 31 1.17 -5.00 -8.66
C SER A 31 1.66 -6.25 -7.94
N LEU A 32 1.17 -7.41 -8.36
CA LEU A 32 1.64 -8.71 -7.86
C LEU A 32 2.88 -9.26 -8.61
N VAL A 33 3.40 -8.54 -9.60
CA VAL A 33 4.47 -9.04 -10.49
C VAL A 33 5.74 -9.42 -9.72
N GLY A 34 6.12 -8.65 -8.72
CA GLY A 34 7.33 -8.90 -7.90
C GLY A 34 7.15 -9.89 -6.75
N PHE A 35 5.93 -10.33 -6.45
CA PHE A 35 5.62 -11.08 -5.22
C PHE A 35 6.42 -12.38 -5.08
N LEU A 36 6.39 -13.24 -6.10
CA LEU A 36 7.07 -14.54 -6.02
C LEU A 36 8.59 -14.41 -5.90
N GLN A 37 9.18 -13.40 -6.53
CA GLN A 37 10.60 -13.14 -6.42
C GLN A 37 10.95 -12.60 -5.03
N ALA A 38 10.16 -11.68 -4.50
CA ALA A 38 10.31 -11.15 -3.16
C ALA A 38 10.22 -12.27 -2.12
N GLN A 39 9.21 -13.15 -2.23
CA GLN A 39 9.02 -14.30 -1.35
C GLN A 39 10.25 -15.22 -1.35
N LYS A 40 10.70 -15.66 -2.54
CA LYS A 40 11.88 -16.53 -2.66
C LYS A 40 13.15 -15.88 -2.12
N THR A 41 13.29 -14.56 -2.28
CA THR A 41 14.45 -13.83 -1.77
C THR A 41 14.41 -13.74 -0.25
N CYS A 42 13.26 -13.43 0.33
CA CYS A 42 13.08 -13.39 1.78
C CYS A 42 13.32 -14.76 2.42
N GLU A 43 12.81 -15.84 1.83
CA GLU A 43 13.06 -17.20 2.31
C GLU A 43 14.54 -17.56 2.34
N LYS A 44 15.31 -17.17 1.32
CA LYS A 44 16.77 -17.40 1.27
C LYS A 44 17.56 -16.59 2.30
N LEU A 45 17.03 -15.44 2.69
CA LEU A 45 17.67 -14.48 3.59
C LEU A 45 17.14 -14.56 5.03
N ASP A 46 16.26 -15.53 5.32
CA ASP A 46 15.58 -15.69 6.62
C ASP A 46 14.85 -14.41 7.06
N LEU A 47 14.19 -13.76 6.11
CA LEU A 47 13.37 -12.57 6.32
C LEU A 47 11.88 -12.91 6.21
N ASN A 48 11.08 -12.39 7.12
CA ASN A 48 9.62 -12.46 7.01
C ASN A 48 9.10 -11.42 6.04
N LEU A 49 8.44 -11.85 4.96
CA LEU A 49 7.78 -10.95 4.02
C LEU A 49 6.31 -10.75 4.40
N ARG A 50 5.91 -9.50 4.53
CA ARG A 50 4.51 -9.07 4.53
C ARG A 50 4.24 -8.32 3.23
N PHE A 51 3.60 -9.00 2.30
CA PHE A 51 3.30 -8.40 1.00
C PHE A 51 1.91 -7.79 1.01
N GLY A 52 1.82 -6.50 0.70
CA GLY A 52 0.58 -5.73 0.58
C GLY A 52 0.35 -5.28 -0.85
N LEU A 53 -0.83 -5.56 -1.38
CA LEU A 53 -1.28 -5.04 -2.66
C LEU A 53 -2.01 -3.71 -2.42
N ARG A 54 -1.53 -2.64 -3.03
CA ARG A 54 -2.15 -1.32 -3.01
C ARG A 54 -3.05 -1.16 -4.23
N LEU A 55 -4.32 -0.85 -3.99
CA LEU A 55 -5.32 -0.67 -5.02
C LEU A 55 -6.06 0.65 -4.86
N ASN A 56 -6.57 1.17 -5.98
CA ASN A 56 -7.57 2.22 -5.95
C ASN A 56 -8.94 1.61 -5.67
N ILE A 57 -9.66 2.19 -4.73
CA ILE A 57 -11.05 1.85 -4.46
C ILE A 57 -11.96 3.04 -4.81
N VAL A 58 -13.13 2.73 -5.32
CA VAL A 58 -14.19 3.67 -5.71
C VAL A 58 -15.51 3.24 -5.09
N ASP A 59 -16.46 4.15 -5.03
CA ASP A 59 -17.79 3.82 -4.50
C ASP A 59 -18.54 2.87 -5.44
N SER A 60 -18.46 3.12 -6.75
CA SER A 60 -19.06 2.27 -7.80
C SER A 60 -18.25 2.38 -9.08
N LEU A 61 -17.97 1.24 -9.72
CA LEU A 61 -17.33 1.19 -11.04
C LEU A 61 -18.28 1.65 -12.17
N GLU A 62 -19.60 1.59 -11.94
CA GLU A 62 -20.63 1.97 -12.92
C GLU A 62 -20.93 3.48 -12.90
N ALA A 63 -20.44 4.21 -11.90
CA ALA A 63 -20.69 5.64 -11.79
C ALA A 63 -19.88 6.42 -12.84
N GLU A 64 -20.52 7.33 -13.57
CA GLU A 64 -19.86 8.23 -14.51
C GLU A 64 -18.91 9.20 -13.79
N ASP A 65 -19.29 9.66 -12.60
CA ASP A 65 -18.45 10.50 -11.74
C ASP A 65 -17.81 9.65 -10.64
N GLN A 66 -16.56 9.32 -10.83
CA GLN A 66 -15.73 8.63 -9.84
C GLN A 66 -14.94 9.64 -9.00
N SER A 67 -15.63 10.62 -8.44
CA SER A 67 -15.01 11.70 -7.65
C SER A 67 -14.32 11.21 -6.36
N CYS A 68 -14.65 10.00 -5.91
CA CYS A 68 -14.17 9.43 -4.67
C CYS A 68 -13.21 8.25 -4.95
N ILE A 69 -12.00 8.57 -5.42
CA ILE A 69 -10.94 7.57 -5.59
C ILE A 69 -9.95 7.71 -4.45
N HIS A 70 -9.70 6.64 -3.73
CA HIS A 70 -8.65 6.60 -2.70
C HIS A 70 -7.94 5.25 -2.69
N LYS A 71 -6.81 5.17 -1.99
CA LYS A 71 -6.03 3.93 -1.92
C LYS A 71 -6.32 3.14 -0.67
N ILE A 72 -6.30 1.83 -0.83
CA ILE A 72 -6.29 0.83 0.23
C ILE A 72 -5.11 -0.11 0.03
N VAL A 73 -4.71 -0.80 1.09
CA VAL A 73 -3.69 -1.86 1.03
C VAL A 73 -4.30 -3.15 1.57
N ILE A 74 -4.17 -4.23 0.82
CA ILE A 74 -4.68 -5.55 1.20
C ILE A 74 -3.51 -6.48 1.41
N PHE A 75 -3.42 -7.07 2.61
CA PHE A 75 -2.43 -8.09 2.97
C PHE A 75 -3.06 -9.47 2.96
N ALA A 76 -2.37 -10.44 2.35
CA ALA A 76 -2.73 -11.85 2.47
C ALA A 76 -2.08 -12.43 3.75
N GLN A 77 -2.87 -13.12 4.57
CA GLN A 77 -2.39 -13.74 5.81
C GLN A 77 -1.93 -15.18 5.63
N ASN A 78 -2.43 -15.85 4.60
CA ASN A 78 -2.19 -17.26 4.33
C ASN A 78 -2.30 -17.56 2.82
N ALA A 79 -2.09 -18.84 2.46
CA ALA A 79 -2.14 -19.27 1.05
C ALA A 79 -3.51 -19.05 0.39
N GLU A 80 -4.62 -19.17 1.13
CA GLU A 80 -5.94 -18.86 0.60
C GLU A 80 -6.11 -17.36 0.35
N GLY A 81 -5.61 -16.51 1.27
CA GLY A 81 -5.53 -15.07 1.07
C GLY A 81 -4.77 -14.68 -0.20
N CYS A 82 -3.66 -15.35 -0.51
CA CYS A 82 -2.93 -15.13 -1.75
C CYS A 82 -3.78 -15.44 -2.99
N LYS A 83 -4.60 -16.51 -2.96
CA LYS A 83 -5.51 -16.84 -4.07
C LYS A 83 -6.62 -15.79 -4.23
N ILE A 84 -7.19 -15.35 -3.11
CA ILE A 84 -8.21 -14.30 -3.11
C ILE A 84 -7.61 -12.99 -3.62
N LEU A 85 -6.42 -12.62 -3.15
CA LEU A 85 -5.71 -11.42 -3.60
C LEU A 85 -5.43 -11.43 -5.10
N ASN A 86 -5.08 -12.59 -5.67
CA ASN A 86 -4.96 -12.77 -7.13
C ASN A 86 -6.28 -12.55 -7.86
N LYS A 87 -7.42 -13.00 -7.31
CA LYS A 87 -8.75 -12.76 -7.90
C LYS A 87 -9.10 -11.28 -7.88
N ILE A 88 -8.88 -10.61 -6.73
CA ILE A 88 -9.09 -9.16 -6.58
C ILE A 88 -8.23 -8.40 -7.59
N TYR A 89 -6.94 -8.72 -7.68
CA TYR A 89 -6.01 -8.10 -8.62
C TYR A 89 -6.46 -8.32 -10.08
N SER A 90 -6.78 -9.56 -10.45
CA SER A 90 -7.23 -9.88 -11.79
C SER A 90 -8.49 -9.11 -12.16
N PHE A 91 -9.47 -9.05 -11.27
CA PHE A 91 -10.69 -8.27 -11.50
C PHE A 91 -10.38 -6.78 -11.71
N ALA A 92 -9.61 -6.17 -10.81
CA ALA A 92 -9.28 -4.75 -10.88
C ALA A 92 -8.57 -4.39 -12.20
N PHE A 93 -7.67 -5.22 -12.68
CA PHE A 93 -6.88 -4.92 -13.88
C PHE A 93 -7.45 -5.44 -15.21
N THR A 94 -8.44 -6.34 -15.18
CA THR A 94 -9.11 -6.80 -16.41
C THR A 94 -10.41 -6.05 -16.72
N GLY A 95 -11.13 -5.57 -15.70
CA GLY A 95 -12.43 -4.92 -15.87
C GLY A 95 -12.56 -3.57 -15.16
N GLY A 96 -11.68 -3.26 -14.22
CA GLY A 96 -11.79 -2.08 -13.36
C GLY A 96 -10.77 -0.98 -13.63
N GLU A 97 -9.96 -1.07 -14.68
CA GLU A 97 -8.91 -0.08 -15.00
C GLU A 97 -7.96 0.20 -13.81
N GLY A 98 -7.61 -0.84 -13.05
CA GLY A 98 -6.81 -0.73 -11.85
C GLY A 98 -7.58 -0.30 -10.59
N LYS A 99 -8.91 -0.38 -10.63
CA LYS A 99 -9.83 0.00 -9.56
C LYS A 99 -10.72 -1.17 -9.13
N ILE A 100 -11.21 -1.11 -7.90
CA ILE A 100 -12.25 -2.00 -7.39
C ILE A 100 -13.27 -1.17 -6.62
N ASP A 101 -14.54 -1.56 -6.63
CA ASP A 101 -15.55 -0.94 -5.79
C ASP A 101 -15.78 -1.72 -4.49
N ASN A 102 -16.44 -1.06 -3.53
CA ASN A 102 -16.73 -1.64 -2.22
C ASN A 102 -17.54 -2.93 -2.33
N LYS A 103 -18.52 -2.98 -3.23
CA LYS A 103 -19.38 -4.15 -3.44
C LYS A 103 -18.58 -5.35 -3.90
N LYS A 104 -17.69 -5.17 -4.89
CA LYS A 104 -16.88 -6.25 -5.43
C LYS A 104 -15.79 -6.69 -4.47
N LEU A 105 -15.23 -5.76 -3.71
CA LEU A 105 -14.28 -6.09 -2.66
C LEU A 105 -14.94 -6.94 -1.58
N PHE A 106 -16.16 -6.58 -1.15
CA PHE A 106 -16.95 -7.36 -0.20
C PHE A 106 -17.23 -8.79 -0.68
N GLU A 107 -17.58 -8.99 -1.96
CA GLU A 107 -17.83 -10.31 -2.54
C GLU A 107 -16.62 -11.27 -2.43
N TYR A 108 -15.41 -10.74 -2.51
CA TYR A 108 -14.17 -11.53 -2.41
C TYR A 108 -13.62 -11.62 -0.98
N TRP A 109 -14.13 -10.81 -0.05
CA TRP A 109 -13.51 -10.64 1.25
C TRP A 109 -13.60 -11.87 2.14
N CYS A 110 -12.52 -12.12 2.90
CA CYS A 110 -12.45 -13.16 3.92
C CYS A 110 -11.50 -12.71 5.03
N ASP A 111 -12.03 -12.34 6.20
CA ASP A 111 -11.26 -11.80 7.34
C ASP A 111 -10.21 -12.76 7.89
N ASP A 112 -10.43 -14.08 7.76
CA ASP A 112 -9.46 -15.09 8.20
C ASP A 112 -8.24 -15.17 7.27
N SER A 113 -8.36 -14.65 6.06
CA SER A 113 -7.35 -14.78 5.02
C SER A 113 -6.76 -13.46 4.53
N LEU A 114 -7.48 -12.36 4.73
CA LEU A 114 -7.09 -11.02 4.30
C LEU A 114 -7.09 -10.04 5.46
N LYS A 115 -6.28 -8.99 5.33
CA LYS A 115 -6.33 -7.80 6.20
C LYS A 115 -6.30 -6.54 5.35
N LEU A 116 -7.21 -5.62 5.69
CA LEU A 116 -7.31 -4.31 5.07
C LEU A 116 -6.50 -3.29 5.87
N ALA A 117 -5.72 -2.49 5.19
CA ALA A 117 -5.05 -1.34 5.79
C ALA A 117 -5.35 -0.06 5.02
N ILE A 118 -5.56 1.01 5.76
CA ILE A 118 -5.77 2.35 5.24
C ILE A 118 -4.42 3.08 5.30
N PRO A 119 -3.82 3.45 4.18
CA PRO A 119 -2.55 4.15 4.15
C PRO A 119 -2.69 5.55 4.76
N PHE A 120 -1.59 6.12 5.23
CA PHE A 120 -1.60 7.48 5.81
C PHE A 120 -1.85 8.53 4.73
N TYR A 121 -1.08 8.46 3.65
CA TYR A 121 -1.30 9.30 2.48
C TYR A 121 -2.15 8.56 1.43
N ASP A 122 -2.79 9.31 0.54
CA ASP A 122 -3.68 8.81 -0.53
C ASP A 122 -4.91 8.03 -0.03
N SER A 123 -5.20 8.06 1.28
CA SER A 123 -6.42 7.48 1.86
C SER A 123 -7.62 8.41 1.69
N PHE A 124 -8.83 7.88 1.90
CA PHE A 124 -10.04 8.72 1.92
C PHE A 124 -9.96 9.86 2.95
N ILE A 125 -9.24 9.66 4.06
CA ILE A 125 -9.04 10.70 5.08
C ILE A 125 -8.19 11.84 4.51
N PHE A 126 -7.10 11.51 3.82
CA PHE A 126 -6.23 12.47 3.16
C PHE A 126 -6.97 13.21 2.03
N GLU A 127 -7.69 12.47 1.17
CA GLU A 127 -8.48 13.05 0.07
C GLU A 127 -9.53 14.03 0.59
N ASN A 128 -10.26 13.65 1.65
CA ASN A 128 -11.28 14.51 2.24
C ASN A 128 -10.70 15.78 2.88
N LEU A 129 -9.52 15.67 3.52
CA LEU A 129 -8.90 16.84 4.18
C LEU A 129 -8.27 17.82 3.20
N PHE A 130 -7.60 17.32 2.16
CA PHE A 130 -6.70 18.15 1.35
C PHE A 130 -7.18 18.32 -0.09
N LYS A 131 -8.05 17.44 -0.57
CA LYS A 131 -8.62 17.53 -1.92
C LYS A 131 -10.12 17.82 -1.93
N PHE A 132 -10.69 18.13 -0.75
CA PHE A 132 -12.09 18.45 -0.59
C PHE A 132 -13.05 17.37 -1.11
N SER A 133 -12.61 16.12 -1.06
CA SER A 133 -13.47 14.97 -1.32
C SER A 133 -14.46 14.75 -0.17
N SER A 134 -15.56 14.08 -0.43
CA SER A 134 -16.58 13.71 0.58
C SER A 134 -16.74 12.19 0.67
N CYS A 135 -15.67 11.44 0.47
CA CYS A 135 -15.69 9.98 0.48
C CYS A 135 -15.85 9.43 1.90
N ILE A 136 -16.82 8.57 2.09
CA ILE A 136 -17.02 7.80 3.34
C ILE A 136 -17.17 6.34 2.93
N PRO A 137 -16.05 5.59 2.84
CA PRO A 137 -16.08 4.19 2.42
C PRO A 137 -16.81 3.33 3.46
N ASP A 138 -17.56 2.36 2.99
CA ASP A 138 -18.18 1.36 3.84
C ASP A 138 -17.25 0.16 4.02
N PHE A 139 -16.59 0.09 5.18
CA PHE A 139 -15.78 -1.04 5.61
C PHE A 139 -16.45 -1.90 6.67
N SER A 140 -17.79 -1.92 6.71
CA SER A 140 -18.56 -2.72 7.70
C SER A 140 -18.30 -4.21 7.63
N PHE A 141 -17.69 -4.69 6.56
CA PHE A 141 -17.34 -6.10 6.35
C PHE A 141 -16.01 -6.52 7.00
N THR A 142 -15.21 -5.57 7.53
CA THR A 142 -13.91 -5.83 8.15
C THR A 142 -13.53 -4.71 9.11
N ASP A 143 -12.54 -4.98 9.98
CA ASP A 143 -11.94 -3.95 10.85
C ASP A 143 -10.57 -3.55 10.28
N PRO A 144 -10.48 -2.42 9.55
CA PRO A 144 -9.25 -2.03 8.88
C PRO A 144 -8.20 -1.50 9.86
N PHE A 145 -6.93 -1.79 9.58
CA PHE A 145 -5.81 -1.11 10.21
C PHE A 145 -5.63 0.28 9.62
N TYR A 146 -5.30 1.25 10.46
CA TYR A 146 -4.98 2.61 10.03
C TYR A 146 -3.50 2.87 10.27
N PHE A 147 -2.78 3.24 9.22
CA PHE A 147 -1.39 3.64 9.34
C PHE A 147 -1.26 5.11 9.66
N VAL A 148 -0.27 5.46 10.47
CA VAL A 148 0.15 6.85 10.70
C VAL A 148 1.65 6.98 10.51
N GLU A 149 2.03 8.08 9.86
CA GLU A 149 3.41 8.43 9.59
C GLU A 149 3.74 9.79 10.20
N ASP A 150 5.01 10.03 10.43
CA ASP A 150 5.57 11.32 10.81
C ASP A 150 6.83 11.55 9.96
N ASN A 151 6.64 12.28 8.86
CA ASN A 151 7.70 12.60 7.91
C ASN A 151 8.14 14.07 8.03
N GLY A 152 7.63 14.78 9.05
CA GLY A 152 7.92 16.19 9.32
C GLY A 152 7.24 17.13 8.33
N LEU A 153 6.18 16.69 7.66
CA LEU A 153 5.39 17.56 6.78
C LEU A 153 4.41 18.41 7.60
N PRO A 154 4.16 19.67 7.19
CA PRO A 154 3.32 20.58 7.97
C PRO A 154 1.91 20.07 8.27
N PHE A 155 1.38 19.19 7.43
CA PHE A 155 0.04 18.65 7.54
C PHE A 155 -0.02 17.28 8.26
N ASP A 156 1.12 16.65 8.60
CA ASP A 156 1.14 15.33 9.24
C ASP A 156 0.36 15.32 10.56
N SER A 157 0.53 16.36 11.40
CA SER A 157 -0.17 16.44 12.68
C SER A 157 -1.69 16.51 12.53
N VAL A 158 -2.19 17.27 11.55
CA VAL A 158 -3.62 17.39 11.27
C VAL A 158 -4.20 16.07 10.79
N LEU A 159 -3.48 15.39 9.90
CA LEU A 159 -3.88 14.08 9.38
C LEU A 159 -3.85 13.01 10.49
N GLN A 160 -2.83 13.00 11.35
CA GLN A 160 -2.74 12.09 12.50
C GLN A 160 -3.93 12.27 13.47
N GLU A 161 -4.32 13.50 13.77
CA GLU A 161 -5.50 13.77 14.60
C GLU A 161 -6.77 13.24 13.94
N LYS A 162 -6.91 13.43 12.63
CA LYS A 162 -8.08 12.93 11.91
C LYS A 162 -8.13 11.40 11.86
N VAL A 163 -6.98 10.72 11.70
CA VAL A 163 -6.91 9.26 11.75
C VAL A 163 -7.36 8.73 13.11
N LYS A 164 -6.99 9.40 14.23
CA LYS A 164 -7.43 9.01 15.58
C LYS A 164 -8.95 9.08 15.79
N PHE A 165 -9.64 9.87 14.98
CA PHE A 165 -11.12 9.91 15.01
C PHE A 165 -11.71 8.58 14.49
N TYR A 166 -11.08 7.95 13.49
CA TYR A 166 -11.54 6.69 12.93
C TYR A 166 -10.98 5.47 13.68
N CYS A 167 -9.76 5.56 14.21
CA CYS A 167 -9.09 4.47 14.89
C CYS A 167 -8.37 4.95 16.15
N LYS A 168 -8.72 4.37 17.31
CA LYS A 168 -8.10 4.74 18.61
C LYS A 168 -6.63 4.33 18.71
N THR A 169 -6.24 3.26 18.03
CA THR A 169 -4.90 2.66 18.11
C THR A 169 -4.31 2.47 16.71
N PRO A 170 -3.99 3.56 15.98
CA PRO A 170 -3.40 3.44 14.67
C PRO A 170 -1.97 2.89 14.77
N ILE A 171 -1.53 2.21 13.71
CA ILE A 171 -0.20 1.61 13.62
C ILE A 171 0.78 2.66 13.11
N LYS A 172 1.82 2.93 13.90
CA LYS A 172 2.91 3.80 13.47
C LYS A 172 3.75 3.10 12.41
N THR A 173 3.88 3.74 11.27
CA THR A 173 4.65 3.25 10.12
C THR A 173 5.60 4.33 9.62
N LYS A 174 6.51 3.93 8.75
CA LYS A 174 7.35 4.85 8.00
C LYS A 174 7.55 4.27 6.60
N SER A 175 7.07 4.98 5.60
CA SER A 175 7.32 4.64 4.20
C SER A 175 8.76 5.00 3.82
N ILE A 176 9.45 4.06 3.20
CA ILE A 176 10.85 4.23 2.79
C ILE A 176 10.89 4.05 1.26
N TYR A 177 11.21 5.12 0.56
CA TYR A 177 11.31 5.13 -0.91
C TYR A 177 12.76 5.30 -1.40
N TYR A 178 13.69 5.64 -0.50
CA TYR A 178 15.09 5.92 -0.83
C TYR A 178 16.00 5.68 0.38
N LYS A 179 17.26 5.34 0.14
CA LYS A 179 18.25 5.08 1.19
C LYS A 179 18.74 6.37 1.85
N ASN A 180 19.04 7.39 1.04
CA ASN A 180 19.63 8.64 1.48
C ASN A 180 18.84 9.84 0.94
N LYS A 181 18.85 10.96 1.69
CA LYS A 181 18.16 12.20 1.28
C LYS A 181 18.57 12.70 -0.12
N LYS A 182 19.83 12.46 -0.53
CA LYS A 182 20.33 12.81 -1.88
C LYS A 182 19.66 12.02 -3.02
N ASP A 183 19.08 10.88 -2.71
CA ASP A 183 18.41 10.04 -3.71
C ASP A 183 16.98 10.54 -3.96
N LEU A 184 16.39 11.28 -3.00
CA LEU A 184 15.10 11.95 -3.15
C LEU A 184 15.12 12.97 -4.30
N ASP A 185 16.20 13.75 -4.40
CA ASP A 185 16.35 14.78 -5.45
C ASP A 185 16.33 14.15 -6.85
N LYS A 186 16.88 12.95 -7.02
CA LYS A 186 16.85 12.20 -8.29
C LYS A 186 15.45 11.70 -8.63
N GLN A 187 14.69 11.28 -7.64
CA GLN A 187 13.32 10.77 -7.82
C GLN A 187 12.35 11.90 -8.19
N ILE A 188 12.49 13.06 -7.57
CA ILE A 188 11.72 14.26 -7.92
C ILE A 188 11.98 14.67 -9.37
N LEU A 189 13.23 14.61 -9.82
CA LEU A 189 13.62 14.96 -11.19
C LEU A 189 12.98 14.03 -12.25
N VAL A 190 12.83 12.74 -11.94
CA VAL A 190 12.16 11.75 -12.81
C VAL A 190 10.66 11.99 -12.90
N ILE A 191 10.01 12.46 -11.85
CA ILE A 191 8.57 12.77 -11.85
C ILE A 191 8.25 14.00 -12.70
N TYR A 192 9.16 14.98 -12.75
CA TYR A 192 8.99 16.18 -13.58
C TYR A 192 9.35 15.99 -15.06
N LEU A 193 10.01 14.88 -15.41
CA LEU A 193 10.41 14.57 -16.80
C LEU A 193 9.46 13.59 -17.50
N LYS A 194 8.37 13.18 -16.87
CA LYS A 194 7.28 12.36 -17.43
C LYS A 194 6.03 13.20 -17.61
#